data_6d300f570264cf6a1c9744346bbca32f
#
_entry.id   6d300f570264cf6a1c9744346bbca32f
#
_cell.length_a   1.000
_cell.length_b   1.000
_cell.length_c   1.000
_cell.angle_alpha   90.00
_cell.angle_beta   90.00
_cell.angle_gamma   90.00
#
_symmetry.space_group_name_H-M   'P 1'
#
loop_
_entity.id
_entity.type
_entity.pdbx_description
1 polymer ?
#
loop_
_entity_poly.entity_id
_entity_poly.type
_entity_poly.pdbx_seq_one_letter_code
_entity_poly.pdbx_strand_id
1 'polypeptide(L)'
;NVKAVVDFISNPKEKAILFIDEIHQLTEESSTTTYKKIAQFLKPALARGNMKCIGATTTQEAKSLLSDPAFNRRFSQLTVDELTSEQTLEILINSKAGFFKHYNNKVTIDDDTLKTIVTFANEYKKAGNHRPDNALTLLDRSISDAIIDRKVKELQAQASGDQNLIQAFKAMPIIPLTERQIKKTAINLATGNSKPTDFEEDAINDALSRIKGQDEAITSLVRALKEHNSPFYKYTAANDEKNKPETFLFVGPSGVGKTEVTKIISKYITGTDPIVLNMTEYNSPASINRIIGAPPGYVGYSSNTELPFDILSTNPYQIILLDEFEKCDAAVKTLFMQAFDEGFITTSKGTIVDFSRAIIIATTNAGNQDFKKSLGFNAIDGTDASVADLSKFFDVALLNRFNHILTFNPISKETYREIIQETYKRDVTRILTDYPRTTILPEIPDDDLDEIVESTYEKNFGARPAAKAVKKYVLNQVL
;
A
#
# COMPACT_ATOMS: atom_id res chain seq x y z
N ASN A 1 -44.39 -9.33 0.12
CA ASN A 1 -44.94 -9.34 -1.24
C ASN A 1 -44.78 -7.94 -1.85
N VAL A 2 -43.79 -7.75 -2.72
CA VAL A 2 -43.40 -6.44 -3.32
C VAL A 2 -44.61 -5.75 -3.99
N LYS A 3 -45.44 -6.53 -4.70
CA LYS A 3 -46.62 -6.00 -5.36
C LYS A 3 -47.59 -5.33 -4.37
N ALA A 4 -47.86 -5.93 -3.23
CA ALA A 4 -48.73 -5.36 -2.22
C ALA A 4 -48.19 -4.04 -1.64
N VAL A 5 -46.84 -3.92 -1.49
CA VAL A 5 -46.19 -2.68 -1.05
C VAL A 5 -46.34 -1.59 -2.12
N VAL A 6 -46.10 -1.92 -3.39
CA VAL A 6 -46.25 -0.99 -4.49
C VAL A 6 -47.70 -0.53 -4.64
N ASP A 7 -48.65 -1.44 -4.53
CA ASP A 7 -50.10 -1.12 -4.62
C ASP A 7 -50.54 -0.22 -3.44
N PHE A 8 -50.02 -0.47 -2.23
CA PHE A 8 -50.29 0.34 -1.04
C PHE A 8 -49.75 1.78 -1.23
N ILE A 9 -48.47 1.92 -1.62
CA ILE A 9 -47.83 3.24 -1.79
C ILE A 9 -48.43 4.01 -2.96
N SER A 10 -48.90 3.32 -3.99
CA SER A 10 -49.56 3.93 -5.15
C SER A 10 -50.98 4.40 -4.91
N ASN A 11 -51.55 4.08 -3.73
CA ASN A 11 -52.85 4.52 -3.37
C ASN A 11 -52.84 6.01 -2.97
N PRO A 12 -53.56 6.92 -3.62
CA PRO A 12 -53.57 8.37 -3.31
C PRO A 12 -54.02 8.71 -1.89
N LYS A 13 -54.77 7.80 -1.25
CA LYS A 13 -55.24 7.97 0.15
C LYS A 13 -54.11 7.75 1.16
N GLU A 14 -53.06 7.01 0.79
CA GLU A 14 -51.93 6.72 1.66
C GLU A 14 -50.85 7.78 1.50
N LYS A 15 -50.47 8.45 2.60
CA LYS A 15 -49.42 9.46 2.61
C LYS A 15 -48.06 8.79 2.88
N ALA A 16 -47.65 7.85 2.01
CA ALA A 16 -46.43 7.08 2.17
C ALA A 16 -45.39 7.52 1.12
N ILE A 17 -44.11 7.46 1.49
CA ILE A 17 -42.93 7.65 0.61
C ILE A 17 -42.11 6.36 0.68
N LEU A 18 -41.80 5.80 -0.47
CA LEU A 18 -40.87 4.66 -0.57
C LEU A 18 -39.44 5.15 -0.55
N PHE A 19 -38.68 4.68 0.43
CA PHE A 19 -37.22 4.86 0.41
C PHE A 19 -36.56 3.56 -0.07
N ILE A 20 -35.66 3.66 -1.05
CA ILE A 20 -34.90 2.53 -1.60
C ILE A 20 -33.43 2.88 -1.46
N ASP A 21 -32.75 2.17 -0.56
CA ASP A 21 -31.30 2.24 -0.46
C ASP A 21 -30.67 1.40 -1.57
N GLU A 22 -29.45 1.79 -2.03
CA GLU A 22 -28.73 1.11 -3.11
C GLU A 22 -29.59 0.91 -4.37
N ILE A 23 -30.34 1.94 -4.79
CA ILE A 23 -31.32 1.86 -5.88
C ILE A 23 -30.71 1.43 -7.22
N HIS A 24 -29.40 1.63 -7.43
CA HIS A 24 -28.67 1.19 -8.63
C HIS A 24 -28.78 -0.31 -8.87
N GLN A 25 -28.93 -1.14 -7.80
CA GLN A 25 -29.10 -2.58 -7.91
C GLN A 25 -30.33 -3.00 -8.73
N LEU A 26 -31.27 -2.08 -8.96
CA LEU A 26 -32.44 -2.36 -9.81
C LEU A 26 -32.10 -2.35 -11.32
N THR A 27 -30.95 -1.80 -11.72
CA THR A 27 -30.53 -1.66 -13.12
C THR A 27 -29.26 -2.41 -13.46
N GLU A 28 -28.50 -2.91 -12.48
CA GLU A 28 -27.27 -3.66 -12.72
C GLU A 28 -27.55 -5.00 -13.42
N GLU A 29 -26.75 -5.30 -14.45
CA GLU A 29 -26.81 -6.58 -15.17
C GLU A 29 -26.45 -7.77 -14.31
N SER A 30 -25.59 -7.57 -13.31
CA SER A 30 -25.16 -8.57 -12.34
C SER A 30 -26.18 -8.80 -11.20
N SER A 31 -27.24 -7.98 -11.12
CA SER A 31 -28.21 -8.07 -10.04
C SER A 31 -28.97 -9.40 -10.03
N THR A 32 -29.29 -9.86 -8.83
CA THR A 32 -30.03 -11.14 -8.66
C THR A 32 -31.40 -11.09 -9.33
N THR A 33 -31.95 -12.27 -9.63
CA THR A 33 -33.30 -12.41 -10.21
C THR A 33 -34.37 -11.68 -9.40
N THR A 34 -34.15 -11.51 -8.08
CA THR A 34 -35.07 -10.81 -7.19
C THR A 34 -35.10 -9.31 -7.46
N TYR A 35 -33.98 -8.63 -7.62
CA TYR A 35 -33.93 -7.19 -7.93
C TYR A 35 -34.52 -6.89 -9.31
N LYS A 36 -34.25 -7.74 -10.30
CA LYS A 36 -34.88 -7.62 -11.64
C LYS A 36 -36.40 -7.71 -11.58
N LYS A 37 -36.96 -8.61 -10.77
CA LYS A 37 -38.41 -8.71 -10.54
C LYS A 37 -38.96 -7.46 -9.83
N ILE A 38 -38.24 -6.94 -8.83
CA ILE A 38 -38.63 -5.69 -8.14
C ILE A 38 -38.66 -4.53 -9.12
N ALA A 39 -37.65 -4.38 -9.97
CA ALA A 39 -37.57 -3.35 -10.98
C ALA A 39 -38.77 -3.42 -11.97
N GLN A 40 -39.20 -4.62 -12.37
CA GLN A 40 -40.34 -4.81 -13.26
C GLN A 40 -41.66 -4.33 -12.63
N PHE A 41 -41.83 -4.38 -11.32
CA PHE A 41 -43.03 -3.85 -10.62
C PHE A 41 -42.92 -2.34 -10.37
N LEU A 42 -41.72 -1.82 -10.10
CA LEU A 42 -41.50 -0.41 -9.81
C LEU A 42 -41.55 0.46 -11.06
N LYS A 43 -40.99 0.04 -12.18
CA LYS A 43 -40.98 0.82 -13.45
C LYS A 43 -42.37 1.29 -13.88
N PRO A 44 -43.42 0.44 -13.93
CA PRO A 44 -44.78 0.87 -14.28
C PRO A 44 -45.43 1.79 -13.24
N ALA A 45 -45.15 1.59 -11.94
CA ALA A 45 -45.69 2.43 -10.88
C ALA A 45 -45.09 3.84 -10.91
N LEU A 46 -43.75 3.93 -11.07
CA LEU A 46 -43.06 5.20 -11.29
C LEU A 46 -43.55 5.91 -12.58
N ALA A 47 -43.81 5.15 -13.66
CA ALA A 47 -44.27 5.71 -14.90
C ALA A 47 -45.63 6.40 -14.80
N ARG A 48 -46.55 5.92 -13.93
CA ARG A 48 -47.86 6.52 -13.74
C ARG A 48 -47.86 7.77 -12.83
N GLY A 49 -46.73 8.07 -12.17
CA GLY A 49 -46.62 9.25 -11.28
C GLY A 49 -47.41 9.18 -9.97
N ASN A 50 -47.97 8.02 -9.63
CA ASN A 50 -48.79 7.85 -8.44
C ASN A 50 -48.00 7.47 -7.18
N MET A 51 -46.67 7.30 -7.31
CA MET A 51 -45.80 6.86 -6.25
C MET A 51 -44.73 7.92 -5.93
N LYS A 52 -44.58 8.25 -4.66
CA LYS A 52 -43.45 9.07 -4.18
C LYS A 52 -42.32 8.15 -3.75
N CYS A 53 -41.14 8.33 -4.32
CA CYS A 53 -39.97 7.50 -4.07
C CYS A 53 -38.72 8.36 -3.89
N ILE A 54 -37.89 7.99 -2.91
CA ILE A 54 -36.55 8.51 -2.71
C ILE A 54 -35.60 7.33 -2.87
N GLY A 55 -34.64 7.43 -3.79
CA GLY A 55 -33.60 6.44 -3.96
C GLY A 55 -32.24 7.00 -3.50
N ALA A 56 -31.47 6.20 -2.79
CA ALA A 56 -30.11 6.54 -2.41
C ALA A 56 -29.12 5.64 -3.18
N THR A 57 -28.01 6.22 -3.64
CA THR A 57 -26.91 5.53 -4.29
C THR A 57 -25.69 6.44 -4.34
N THR A 58 -24.51 5.92 -4.69
CA THR A 58 -23.32 6.74 -4.91
C THR A 58 -23.39 7.50 -6.25
N THR A 59 -22.63 8.60 -6.35
CA THR A 59 -22.57 9.39 -7.58
C THR A 59 -22.04 8.60 -8.78
N GLN A 60 -21.17 7.61 -8.53
CA GLN A 60 -20.61 6.74 -9.58
C GLN A 60 -21.68 5.76 -10.10
N GLU A 61 -22.41 5.12 -9.20
CA GLU A 61 -23.45 4.14 -9.52
C GLU A 61 -24.72 4.80 -10.07
N ALA A 62 -24.99 6.05 -9.69
CA ALA A 62 -26.08 6.85 -10.26
C ALA A 62 -26.00 6.97 -11.78
N LYS A 63 -24.80 6.97 -12.37
CA LYS A 63 -24.61 6.99 -13.83
C LYS A 63 -25.23 5.76 -14.48
N SER A 64 -25.08 4.58 -13.88
CA SER A 64 -25.70 3.34 -14.37
C SER A 64 -27.22 3.39 -14.25
N LEU A 65 -27.76 3.84 -13.12
CA LEU A 65 -29.20 3.99 -12.90
C LEU A 65 -29.81 4.97 -13.93
N LEU A 66 -29.19 6.13 -14.13
CA LEU A 66 -29.67 7.18 -15.03
C LEU A 66 -29.45 6.87 -16.50
N SER A 67 -28.66 5.86 -16.86
CA SER A 67 -28.54 5.36 -18.22
C SER A 67 -29.85 4.66 -18.69
N ASP A 68 -30.65 4.15 -17.74
CA ASP A 68 -31.99 3.59 -18.05
C ASP A 68 -33.02 4.72 -18.24
N PRO A 69 -33.60 4.88 -19.43
CA PRO A 69 -34.55 5.96 -19.73
C PRO A 69 -35.81 5.98 -18.85
N ALA A 70 -36.18 4.83 -18.29
CA ALA A 70 -37.35 4.72 -17.39
C ALA A 70 -37.08 5.39 -16.02
N PHE A 71 -35.86 5.31 -15.54
CA PHE A 71 -35.46 5.97 -14.29
C PHE A 71 -35.01 7.42 -14.52
N ASN A 72 -34.25 7.71 -15.56
CA ASN A 72 -33.76 9.05 -15.87
C ASN A 72 -34.87 10.09 -15.98
N ARG A 73 -36.02 9.72 -16.59
CA ARG A 73 -37.17 10.63 -16.74
C ARG A 73 -38.01 10.82 -15.48
N ARG A 74 -37.74 10.07 -14.41
CA ARG A 74 -38.60 10.00 -13.20
C ARG A 74 -37.90 10.41 -11.92
N PHE A 75 -36.58 10.37 -11.91
CA PHE A 75 -35.79 10.80 -10.76
C PHE A 75 -35.09 12.13 -11.04
N SER A 76 -35.23 13.06 -10.13
CA SER A 76 -34.40 14.26 -10.07
C SER A 76 -33.20 13.94 -9.16
N GLN A 77 -32.00 14.15 -9.65
CA GLN A 77 -30.78 13.94 -8.87
C GLN A 77 -30.58 15.07 -7.87
N LEU A 78 -30.35 14.69 -6.62
CA LEU A 78 -29.88 15.56 -5.55
C LEU A 78 -28.55 15.03 -5.06
N THR A 79 -27.47 15.82 -5.21
CA THR A 79 -26.16 15.46 -4.71
C THR A 79 -26.04 15.90 -3.26
N VAL A 80 -25.59 14.96 -2.41
CA VAL A 80 -25.26 15.24 -1.01
C VAL A 80 -23.74 15.23 -0.91
N ASP A 81 -23.16 16.40 -0.68
CA ASP A 81 -21.72 16.59 -0.61
C ASP A 81 -21.16 16.04 0.72
N GLU A 82 -19.86 15.71 0.69
CA GLU A 82 -19.12 15.31 1.89
C GLU A 82 -19.05 16.49 2.88
N LEU A 83 -19.21 16.21 4.16
CA LEU A 83 -19.14 17.23 5.20
C LEU A 83 -17.76 17.85 5.32
N THR A 84 -17.69 19.11 5.77
CA THR A 84 -16.41 19.76 6.08
C THR A 84 -15.76 19.17 7.34
N SER A 85 -14.48 19.44 7.55
CA SER A 85 -13.78 19.00 8.76
C SER A 85 -14.41 19.59 10.03
N GLU A 86 -14.85 20.85 9.98
CA GLU A 86 -15.51 21.53 11.10
C GLU A 86 -16.86 20.90 11.43
N GLN A 87 -17.68 20.62 10.42
CA GLN A 87 -18.97 19.95 10.61
C GLN A 87 -18.77 18.52 11.13
N THR A 88 -17.73 17.81 10.66
CA THR A 88 -17.38 16.48 11.16
C THR A 88 -16.97 16.53 12.61
N LEU A 89 -16.14 17.50 13.00
CA LEU A 89 -15.74 17.70 14.40
C LEU A 89 -16.93 17.95 15.30
N GLU A 90 -17.89 18.78 14.88
CA GLU A 90 -19.14 19.06 15.63
C GLU A 90 -19.94 17.77 15.86
N ILE A 91 -20.05 16.91 14.84
CA ILE A 91 -20.71 15.59 14.98
C ILE A 91 -19.99 14.71 15.99
N LEU A 92 -18.63 14.65 15.94
CA LEU A 92 -17.85 13.87 16.92
C LEU A 92 -18.06 14.38 18.35
N ILE A 93 -18.04 15.71 18.56
CA ILE A 93 -18.29 16.33 19.87
C ILE A 93 -19.68 15.95 20.40
N ASN A 94 -20.71 16.04 19.55
CA ASN A 94 -22.09 15.71 19.92
C ASN A 94 -22.27 14.19 20.18
N SER A 95 -21.50 13.35 19.50
CA SER A 95 -21.54 11.88 19.65
C SER A 95 -20.72 11.36 20.84
N LYS A 96 -19.81 12.17 21.40
CA LYS A 96 -18.86 11.84 22.47
C LYS A 96 -19.51 11.14 23.67
N ALA A 97 -20.64 11.65 24.15
CA ALA A 97 -21.37 11.06 25.28
C ALA A 97 -21.90 9.66 24.97
N GLY A 98 -22.31 9.40 23.72
CA GLY A 98 -22.75 8.08 23.25
C GLY A 98 -21.60 7.06 23.28
N PHE A 99 -20.42 7.45 22.79
CA PHE A 99 -19.22 6.61 22.83
C PHE A 99 -18.79 6.29 24.28
N PHE A 100 -18.77 7.28 25.17
CA PHE A 100 -18.43 7.04 26.58
C PHE A 100 -19.38 6.03 27.23
N LYS A 101 -20.67 6.17 27.01
CA LYS A 101 -21.67 5.23 27.53
C LYS A 101 -21.48 3.83 26.94
N HIS A 102 -21.22 3.73 25.64
CA HIS A 102 -21.00 2.44 24.96
C HIS A 102 -19.80 1.69 25.53
N TYR A 103 -18.69 2.40 25.78
CA TYR A 103 -17.47 1.82 26.31
C TYR A 103 -17.35 1.87 27.85
N ASN A 104 -18.48 2.04 28.56
CA ASN A 104 -18.56 2.03 30.02
C ASN A 104 -17.61 3.05 30.69
N ASN A 105 -17.38 4.20 30.08
CA ASN A 105 -16.50 5.27 30.54
C ASN A 105 -15.03 4.82 30.80
N LYS A 106 -14.55 3.81 30.06
CA LYS A 106 -13.18 3.29 30.23
C LYS A 106 -12.10 4.14 29.55
N VAL A 107 -12.48 5.05 28.67
CA VAL A 107 -11.58 5.90 27.89
C VAL A 107 -11.94 7.36 28.09
N THR A 108 -10.94 8.23 28.18
CA THR A 108 -11.16 9.69 28.16
C THR A 108 -10.69 10.26 26.83
N ILE A 109 -11.49 11.18 26.29
CA ILE A 109 -11.29 11.82 25.00
C ILE A 109 -11.57 13.30 25.19
N ASP A 110 -10.60 14.16 24.97
CA ASP A 110 -10.78 15.60 24.93
C ASP A 110 -11.09 16.10 23.51
N ASP A 111 -11.37 17.37 23.37
CA ASP A 111 -11.76 17.95 22.07
C ASP A 111 -10.55 18.07 21.12
N ASP A 112 -9.32 18.18 21.64
CA ASP A 112 -8.11 18.17 20.82
C ASP A 112 -7.83 16.77 20.26
N THR A 113 -8.10 15.74 21.02
CA THR A 113 -8.10 14.34 20.53
C THR A 113 -9.11 14.17 19.39
N LEU A 114 -10.31 14.75 19.47
CA LEU A 114 -11.30 14.70 18.38
C LEU A 114 -10.84 15.44 17.12
N LYS A 115 -10.15 16.57 17.26
CA LYS A 115 -9.50 17.26 16.11
C LYS A 115 -8.45 16.37 15.46
N THR A 116 -7.64 15.69 16.26
CA THR A 116 -6.65 14.71 15.78
C THR A 116 -7.31 13.56 15.02
N ILE A 117 -8.44 13.04 15.51
CA ILE A 117 -9.23 12.02 14.80
C ILE A 117 -9.67 12.53 13.42
N VAL A 118 -10.23 13.73 13.32
CA VAL A 118 -10.66 14.30 12.03
C VAL A 118 -9.47 14.46 11.07
N THR A 119 -8.35 14.94 11.58
CA THR A 119 -7.11 15.14 10.81
C THR A 119 -6.62 13.80 10.24
N PHE A 120 -6.48 12.79 11.08
CA PHE A 120 -5.98 11.47 10.64
C PHE A 120 -7.00 10.70 9.79
N ALA A 121 -8.31 10.86 10.05
CA ALA A 121 -9.34 10.26 9.18
C ALA A 121 -9.27 10.83 7.74
N ASN A 122 -8.89 12.10 7.58
CA ASN A 122 -8.67 12.70 6.27
C ASN A 122 -7.35 12.28 5.66
N GLU A 123 -6.30 12.23 6.48
CA GLU A 123 -4.93 11.92 6.05
C GLU A 123 -4.78 10.46 5.61
N TYR A 124 -5.40 9.53 6.34
CA TYR A 124 -5.32 8.07 6.09
C TYR A 124 -6.63 7.53 5.48
N LYS A 125 -7.27 8.32 4.62
CA LYS A 125 -8.55 8.00 3.99
C LYS A 125 -8.38 6.93 2.91
N LYS A 126 -9.23 5.89 2.94
CA LYS A 126 -9.41 4.99 1.79
C LYS A 126 -10.30 5.63 0.73
N ALA A 127 -10.09 5.25 -0.53
CA ALA A 127 -11.01 5.62 -1.59
C ALA A 127 -12.42 5.12 -1.25
N GLY A 128 -13.42 5.98 -1.47
CA GLY A 128 -14.81 5.66 -1.15
C GLY A 128 -15.24 5.91 0.31
N ASN A 129 -14.31 6.16 1.23
CA ASN A 129 -14.65 6.54 2.60
C ASN A 129 -14.76 8.06 2.71
N HIS A 130 -15.90 8.55 3.16
CA HIS A 130 -16.22 9.97 3.25
C HIS A 130 -16.53 10.39 4.69
N ARG A 131 -16.39 11.68 4.95
CA ARG A 131 -16.81 12.29 6.22
C ARG A 131 -18.34 12.32 6.32
N PRO A 132 -18.92 12.09 7.49
CA PRO A 132 -18.29 11.91 8.79
C PRO A 132 -17.92 10.45 9.11
N ASP A 133 -18.31 9.47 8.28
CA ASP A 133 -18.22 8.04 8.56
C ASP A 133 -16.79 7.58 8.85
N ASN A 134 -15.80 8.02 8.03
CA ASN A 134 -14.39 7.70 8.24
C ASN A 134 -13.88 8.15 9.63
N ALA A 135 -14.29 9.32 10.11
CA ALA A 135 -13.87 9.85 11.40
C ALA A 135 -14.58 9.14 12.57
N LEU A 136 -15.86 8.81 12.42
CA LEU A 136 -16.60 8.00 13.40
C LEU A 136 -16.02 6.60 13.52
N THR A 137 -15.72 5.96 12.41
CA THR A 137 -15.08 4.63 12.36
C THR A 137 -13.67 4.67 12.99
N LEU A 138 -12.87 5.70 12.70
CA LEU A 138 -11.55 5.84 13.31
C LEU A 138 -11.64 6.05 14.82
N LEU A 139 -12.59 6.86 15.30
CA LEU A 139 -12.81 7.09 16.73
C LEU A 139 -13.20 5.79 17.43
N ASP A 140 -14.21 5.09 16.92
CA ASP A 140 -14.71 3.83 17.47
C ASP A 140 -13.61 2.77 17.57
N ARG A 141 -12.86 2.60 16.47
CA ARG A 141 -11.76 1.64 16.40
C ARG A 141 -10.61 2.00 17.33
N SER A 142 -10.25 3.29 17.40
CA SER A 142 -9.18 3.76 18.31
C SER A 142 -9.50 3.51 19.78
N ILE A 143 -10.75 3.70 20.17
CA ILE A 143 -11.23 3.38 21.53
C ILE A 143 -11.12 1.86 21.79
N SER A 144 -11.61 1.05 20.87
CA SER A 144 -11.57 -0.41 20.97
C SER A 144 -10.14 -0.92 21.08
N ASP A 145 -9.23 -0.46 20.20
CA ASP A 145 -7.83 -0.85 20.19
C ASP A 145 -7.12 -0.44 21.49
N ALA A 146 -7.38 0.76 22.02
CA ALA A 146 -6.80 1.22 23.29
C ALA A 146 -7.23 0.33 24.49
N ILE A 147 -8.50 -0.09 24.51
CA ILE A 147 -9.01 -0.99 25.57
C ILE A 147 -8.37 -2.38 25.45
N ILE A 148 -8.24 -2.91 24.22
CA ILE A 148 -7.60 -4.21 23.97
C ILE A 148 -6.13 -4.16 24.35
N ASP A 149 -5.37 -3.16 23.87
CA ASP A 149 -3.94 -2.99 24.19
C ASP A 149 -3.71 -2.90 25.69
N ARG A 150 -4.59 -2.17 26.41
CA ARG A 150 -4.54 -2.09 27.87
C ARG A 150 -4.74 -3.45 28.51
N LYS A 151 -5.75 -4.20 28.06
CA LYS A 151 -6.07 -5.52 28.60
C LYS A 151 -4.94 -6.52 28.38
N VAL A 152 -4.31 -6.50 27.20
CA VAL A 152 -3.14 -7.34 26.88
C VAL A 152 -1.99 -7.03 27.82
N LYS A 153 -1.67 -5.74 28.03
CA LYS A 153 -0.60 -5.32 28.94
C LYS A 153 -0.87 -5.70 30.42
N GLU A 154 -2.13 -5.59 30.84
CA GLU A 154 -2.53 -6.05 32.20
C GLU A 154 -2.31 -7.54 32.38
N LEU A 155 -2.68 -8.36 31.38
CA LEU A 155 -2.48 -9.82 31.42
C LEU A 155 -0.99 -10.17 31.39
N GLN A 156 -0.18 -9.48 30.60
CA GLN A 156 1.28 -9.66 30.55
C GLN A 156 1.94 -9.30 31.89
N ALA A 157 1.55 -8.18 32.51
CA ALA A 157 2.05 -7.79 33.84
C ALA A 157 1.66 -8.80 34.92
N GLN A 158 0.45 -9.37 34.85
CA GLN A 158 0.02 -10.44 35.75
C GLN A 158 0.85 -11.73 35.54
N ALA A 159 1.10 -12.11 34.31
CA ALA A 159 1.89 -13.29 33.96
C ALA A 159 3.37 -13.17 34.37
N SER A 160 3.95 -11.96 34.23
CA SER A 160 5.35 -11.67 34.66
C SER A 160 5.50 -11.42 36.16
N GLY A 161 4.39 -11.25 36.89
CA GLY A 161 4.42 -10.94 38.33
C GLY A 161 4.87 -9.51 38.65
N ASP A 162 4.89 -8.59 37.69
CA ASP A 162 5.32 -7.20 37.87
C ASP A 162 4.30 -6.40 38.69
N GLN A 163 4.51 -6.36 39.99
CA GLN A 163 3.63 -5.68 40.95
C GLN A 163 3.57 -4.16 40.70
N ASN A 164 4.65 -3.55 40.19
CA ASN A 164 4.68 -2.11 39.92
C ASN A 164 3.76 -1.76 38.77
N LEU A 165 3.82 -2.52 37.68
CA LEU A 165 2.93 -2.34 36.54
C LEU A 165 1.47 -2.63 36.90
N ILE A 166 1.20 -3.69 37.69
CA ILE A 166 -0.15 -4.02 38.15
C ILE A 166 -0.75 -2.87 38.97
N GLN A 167 0.04 -2.29 39.89
CA GLN A 167 -0.41 -1.14 40.70
C GLN A 167 -0.61 0.11 39.86
N ALA A 168 0.28 0.41 38.90
CA ALA A 168 0.12 1.52 37.98
C ALA A 168 -1.18 1.41 37.16
N PHE A 169 -1.51 0.20 36.70
CA PHE A 169 -2.77 -0.03 35.98
C PHE A 169 -4.00 0.15 36.86
N LYS A 170 -3.96 -0.24 38.11
CA LYS A 170 -5.05 0.00 39.07
C LYS A 170 -5.23 1.49 39.40
N ALA A 171 -4.14 2.24 39.44
CA ALA A 171 -4.15 3.68 39.70
C ALA A 171 -4.72 4.51 38.54
N MET A 172 -4.67 3.99 37.31
CA MET A 172 -5.21 4.65 36.11
C MET A 172 -6.34 3.81 35.48
N PRO A 173 -7.55 3.80 36.05
CA PRO A 173 -8.66 2.98 35.54
C PRO A 173 -9.21 3.50 34.22
N ILE A 174 -9.01 4.79 33.91
CA ILE A 174 -9.45 5.43 32.68
C ILE A 174 -8.25 5.58 31.74
N ILE A 175 -8.42 5.16 30.48
CA ILE A 175 -7.39 5.11 29.46
C ILE A 175 -7.43 6.42 28.67
N PRO A 176 -6.37 7.26 28.66
CA PRO A 176 -6.29 8.38 27.75
C PRO A 176 -6.04 7.88 26.33
N LEU A 177 -6.81 8.37 25.37
CA LEU A 177 -6.56 8.09 23.95
C LEU A 177 -5.44 9.02 23.45
N THR A 178 -4.32 8.43 23.05
CA THR A 178 -3.14 9.17 22.61
C THR A 178 -3.09 9.32 21.10
N GLU A 179 -2.47 10.41 20.61
CA GLU A 179 -2.25 10.66 19.19
C GLU A 179 -1.55 9.48 18.49
N ARG A 180 -0.54 8.89 19.15
CA ARG A 180 0.18 7.70 18.64
C ARG A 180 -0.75 6.51 18.41
N GLN A 181 -1.68 6.25 19.34
CA GLN A 181 -2.65 5.16 19.19
C GLN A 181 -3.62 5.44 18.04
N ILE A 182 -4.12 6.67 17.93
CA ILE A 182 -5.01 7.08 16.86
C ILE A 182 -4.33 6.92 15.50
N LYS A 183 -3.08 7.42 15.37
CA LYS A 183 -2.29 7.28 14.14
C LYS A 183 -2.10 5.82 13.75
N LYS A 184 -1.73 4.97 14.71
CA LYS A 184 -1.59 3.51 14.51
C LYS A 184 -2.89 2.90 13.97
N THR A 185 -4.03 3.20 14.61
CA THR A 185 -5.34 2.70 14.17
C THR A 185 -5.73 3.24 12.80
N ALA A 186 -5.45 4.51 12.49
CA ALA A 186 -5.72 5.13 11.19
C ALA A 186 -4.95 4.41 10.06
N ILE A 187 -3.66 4.14 10.28
CA ILE A 187 -2.83 3.39 9.34
C ILE A 187 -3.38 1.96 9.16
N ASN A 188 -3.71 1.27 10.25
CA ASN A 188 -4.28 -0.08 10.20
C ASN A 188 -5.59 -0.13 9.39
N LEU A 189 -6.48 0.84 9.59
CA LEU A 189 -7.72 0.95 8.82
C LEU A 189 -7.46 1.22 7.34
N ALA A 190 -6.48 2.08 7.03
CA ALA A 190 -6.10 2.40 5.66
C ALA A 190 -5.46 1.22 4.93
N THR A 191 -4.56 0.48 5.61
CA THR A 191 -3.79 -0.61 5.01
C THR A 191 -4.45 -1.99 5.13
N GLY A 192 -5.47 -2.13 5.99
CA GLY A 192 -6.05 -3.44 6.32
C GLY A 192 -5.09 -4.34 7.11
N ASN A 193 -3.96 -3.83 7.58
CA ASN A 193 -2.94 -4.55 8.32
C ASN A 193 -3.03 -4.28 9.82
N SER A 194 -2.92 -5.34 10.61
CA SER A 194 -2.86 -5.26 12.07
C SER A 194 -1.46 -4.93 12.62
N LYS A 195 -0.44 -4.76 11.76
CA LYS A 195 0.90 -4.40 12.19
C LYS A 195 1.07 -2.88 12.17
N PRO A 196 1.46 -2.26 13.29
CA PRO A 196 1.79 -0.85 13.33
C PRO A 196 3.12 -0.62 12.63
N THR A 197 3.13 0.34 11.75
CA THR A 197 4.36 0.90 11.20
C THR A 197 4.84 2.06 12.06
N ASP A 198 5.21 1.79 13.32
CA ASP A 198 6.24 2.62 13.92
C ASP A 198 7.51 2.27 13.15
N PHE A 199 8.08 3.24 12.45
CA PHE A 199 9.37 3.05 11.78
C PHE A 199 10.42 2.80 12.85
N GLU A 200 10.72 1.53 13.10
CA GLU A 200 11.76 1.10 14.03
C GLU A 200 13.02 0.86 13.22
N GLU A 201 13.93 1.83 13.26
CA GLU A 201 15.19 1.82 12.51
C GLU A 201 16.01 0.54 12.78
N ASP A 202 16.06 0.11 14.04
CA ASP A 202 16.81 -1.10 14.43
C ASP A 202 16.20 -2.36 13.79
N ALA A 203 14.88 -2.49 13.77
CA ALA A 203 14.23 -3.66 13.22
C ALA A 203 14.33 -3.72 11.68
N ILE A 204 14.32 -2.58 10.98
CA ILE A 204 14.52 -2.55 9.53
C ILE A 204 15.98 -2.84 9.18
N ASN A 205 16.94 -2.33 9.96
CA ASN A 205 18.36 -2.63 9.81
C ASN A 205 18.62 -4.13 10.04
N ASP A 206 18.03 -4.74 11.05
CA ASP A 206 18.12 -6.18 11.31
C ASP A 206 17.55 -6.98 10.10
N ALA A 207 16.38 -6.59 9.61
CA ALA A 207 15.77 -7.24 8.44
C ALA A 207 16.63 -7.12 7.16
N LEU A 208 17.36 -6.01 7.00
CA LEU A 208 18.25 -5.74 5.86
C LEU A 208 19.66 -6.29 6.05
N SER A 209 20.06 -6.72 7.23
CA SER A 209 21.42 -7.22 7.57
C SER A 209 21.87 -8.42 6.71
N ARG A 210 20.89 -9.15 6.17
CA ARG A 210 21.12 -10.28 5.24
C ARG A 210 21.58 -9.84 3.84
N ILE A 211 21.46 -8.56 3.50
CA ILE A 211 21.94 -8.02 2.24
C ILE A 211 23.39 -7.58 2.43
N LYS A 212 24.33 -8.34 1.90
CA LYS A 212 25.76 -8.11 2.13
C LYS A 212 26.36 -7.22 1.06
N GLY A 213 27.35 -6.41 1.46
CA GLY A 213 28.16 -5.56 0.57
C GLY A 213 27.41 -4.36 -0.01
N GLN A 214 26.29 -3.94 0.62
CA GLN A 214 25.46 -2.81 0.18
C GLN A 214 25.20 -1.81 1.32
N ASP A 215 26.10 -1.71 2.28
CA ASP A 215 25.90 -0.97 3.53
C ASP A 215 25.58 0.51 3.29
N GLU A 216 26.28 1.15 2.33
CA GLU A 216 26.06 2.55 1.98
C GLU A 216 24.65 2.78 1.39
N ALA A 217 24.25 1.95 0.42
CA ALA A 217 22.92 2.03 -0.18
C ALA A 217 21.80 1.77 0.84
N ILE A 218 22.00 0.79 1.73
CA ILE A 218 21.06 0.44 2.80
C ILE A 218 20.95 1.58 3.81
N THR A 219 22.08 2.14 4.27
CA THR A 219 22.07 3.25 5.22
C THR A 219 21.34 4.47 4.66
N SER A 220 21.64 4.81 3.39
CA SER A 220 20.97 5.93 2.70
C SER A 220 19.47 5.69 2.54
N LEU A 221 19.07 4.45 2.20
CA LEU A 221 17.68 4.07 2.07
C LEU A 221 16.91 4.16 3.39
N VAL A 222 17.47 3.58 4.47
CA VAL A 222 16.86 3.62 5.80
C VAL A 222 16.72 5.05 6.29
N ARG A 223 17.73 5.90 6.05
CA ARG A 223 17.68 7.31 6.36
C ARG A 223 16.55 8.03 5.61
N ALA A 224 16.44 7.84 4.30
CA ALA A 224 15.39 8.46 3.48
C ALA A 224 13.98 8.00 3.95
N LEU A 225 13.79 6.71 4.22
CA LEU A 225 12.55 6.18 4.75
C LEU A 225 12.21 6.74 6.13
N LYS A 226 13.21 6.96 6.99
CA LYS A 226 13.03 7.60 8.30
C LYS A 226 12.61 9.05 8.18
N GLU A 227 13.24 9.80 7.28
CA GLU A 227 12.90 11.19 6.98
C GLU A 227 11.47 11.29 6.45
N HIS A 228 11.09 10.45 5.48
CA HIS A 228 9.73 10.39 4.94
C HIS A 228 8.67 10.06 6.00
N ASN A 229 8.96 9.17 6.95
CA ASN A 229 8.06 8.82 8.04
C ASN A 229 8.09 9.80 9.22
N SER A 230 8.97 10.80 9.20
CA SER A 230 9.06 11.81 10.23
C SER A 230 7.83 12.72 10.26
N PRO A 231 7.26 13.04 11.44
CA PRO A 231 6.18 14.00 11.53
C PRO A 231 6.57 15.39 11.02
N PHE A 232 7.88 15.70 10.99
CA PHE A 232 8.40 16.98 10.48
C PHE A 232 8.49 17.07 8.96
N TYR A 233 8.48 15.92 8.25
CA TYR A 233 8.55 15.89 6.79
C TYR A 233 7.47 16.77 6.13
N LYS A 234 6.24 16.70 6.67
CA LYS A 234 5.10 17.49 6.19
C LYS A 234 5.24 19.00 6.37
N TYR A 235 6.09 19.45 7.29
CA TYR A 235 6.32 20.89 7.53
C TYR A 235 7.48 21.41 6.69
N THR A 236 8.38 20.54 6.24
CA THR A 236 9.56 20.90 5.45
C THR A 236 9.31 20.81 3.96
N ALA A 237 8.44 19.90 3.52
CA ALA A 237 8.08 19.75 2.12
C ALA A 237 7.23 20.94 1.63
N ALA A 238 7.54 21.46 0.44
CA ALA A 238 6.69 22.42 -0.25
C ALA A 238 5.28 21.86 -0.42
N ASN A 239 4.26 22.72 -0.48
CA ASN A 239 2.87 22.27 -0.56
C ASN A 239 2.60 21.31 -1.74
N ASP A 240 3.34 21.47 -2.85
CA ASP A 240 3.23 20.64 -4.05
C ASP A 240 3.86 19.24 -3.88
N GLU A 241 4.79 19.05 -2.92
CA GLU A 241 5.43 17.76 -2.67
C GLU A 241 4.56 16.81 -1.83
N LYS A 242 3.58 17.35 -1.09
CA LYS A 242 2.71 16.54 -0.22
C LYS A 242 1.82 15.53 -0.96
N ASN A 243 1.62 15.74 -2.26
CA ASN A 243 0.76 14.92 -3.10
C ASN A 243 1.56 14.04 -4.09
N LYS A 244 2.88 13.92 -3.89
CA LYS A 244 3.76 13.11 -4.75
C LYS A 244 4.19 11.83 -4.03
N PRO A 245 4.42 10.73 -4.77
CA PRO A 245 4.99 9.52 -4.20
C PRO A 245 6.46 9.74 -3.82
N GLU A 246 6.94 8.98 -2.85
CA GLU A 246 8.37 8.86 -2.60
C GLU A 246 9.01 7.96 -3.66
N THR A 247 10.07 8.45 -4.32
CA THR A 247 10.62 7.78 -5.50
C THR A 247 12.10 7.46 -5.34
N PHE A 248 12.47 6.19 -5.58
CA PHE A 248 13.83 5.69 -5.52
C PHE A 248 14.26 5.10 -6.87
N LEU A 249 15.49 5.37 -7.30
CA LEU A 249 16.14 4.67 -8.39
C LEU A 249 17.31 3.83 -7.85
N PHE A 250 17.21 2.51 -7.91
CA PHE A 250 18.27 1.59 -7.53
C PHE A 250 19.12 1.25 -8.75
N VAL A 251 20.36 1.71 -8.74
CA VAL A 251 21.32 1.56 -9.85
C VAL A 251 22.36 0.51 -9.48
N GLY A 252 22.67 -0.43 -10.36
CA GLY A 252 23.74 -1.38 -10.13
C GLY A 252 23.60 -2.67 -10.93
N PRO A 253 24.59 -3.58 -10.85
CA PRO A 253 24.60 -4.85 -11.57
C PRO A 253 23.39 -5.73 -11.26
N SER A 254 23.16 -6.72 -12.11
CA SER A 254 22.18 -7.76 -11.84
C SER A 254 22.61 -8.64 -10.66
N GLY A 255 21.67 -9.05 -9.81
CA GLY A 255 21.96 -10.00 -8.73
C GLY A 255 22.63 -9.43 -7.48
N VAL A 256 22.70 -8.10 -7.33
CA VAL A 256 23.30 -7.45 -6.13
C VAL A 256 22.32 -7.21 -4.98
N GLY A 257 21.05 -7.60 -5.13
CA GLY A 257 20.06 -7.53 -4.06
C GLY A 257 18.99 -6.44 -4.20
N LYS A 258 18.97 -5.62 -5.28
CA LYS A 258 17.99 -4.52 -5.47
C LYS A 258 16.53 -4.95 -5.25
N THR A 259 16.10 -5.99 -5.95
CA THR A 259 14.73 -6.54 -5.85
C THR A 259 14.47 -7.16 -4.47
N GLU A 260 15.49 -7.80 -3.86
CA GLU A 260 15.35 -8.40 -2.53
C GLU A 260 15.21 -7.34 -1.43
N VAL A 261 15.98 -6.27 -1.48
CA VAL A 261 15.83 -5.09 -0.60
C VAL A 261 14.41 -4.56 -0.68
N THR A 262 13.87 -4.38 -1.89
CA THR A 262 12.49 -3.90 -2.09
C THR A 262 11.46 -4.81 -1.42
N LYS A 263 11.61 -6.15 -1.54
CA LYS A 263 10.71 -7.11 -0.89
C LYS A 263 10.78 -7.06 0.63
N ILE A 264 12.00 -6.93 1.18
CA ILE A 264 12.18 -6.81 2.63
C ILE A 264 11.48 -5.57 3.16
N ILE A 265 11.73 -4.42 2.52
CA ILE A 265 11.13 -3.15 2.93
C ILE A 265 9.61 -3.20 2.81
N SER A 266 9.08 -3.78 1.72
CA SER A 266 7.65 -3.89 1.51
C SER A 266 7.00 -4.70 2.64
N LYS A 267 7.54 -5.87 2.94
CA LYS A 267 7.04 -6.69 4.06
C LYS A 267 7.14 -5.99 5.42
N TYR A 268 8.20 -5.20 5.61
CA TYR A 268 8.39 -4.47 6.85
C TYR A 268 7.42 -3.29 6.98
N ILE A 269 7.31 -2.44 5.94
CA ILE A 269 6.50 -1.20 5.98
C ILE A 269 5.02 -1.50 5.78
N THR A 270 4.66 -2.31 4.77
CA THR A 270 3.26 -2.54 4.38
C THR A 270 2.68 -3.87 4.87
N GLY A 271 3.54 -4.80 5.32
CA GLY A 271 3.15 -6.17 5.68
C GLY A 271 2.83 -7.06 4.47
N THR A 272 2.93 -6.54 3.25
CA THR A 272 2.61 -7.24 1.99
C THR A 272 3.81 -7.29 1.07
N ASP A 273 3.76 -8.16 0.05
CA ASP A 273 4.75 -8.11 -1.03
C ASP A 273 4.53 -6.86 -1.89
N PRO A 274 5.57 -6.32 -2.55
CA PRO A 274 5.45 -5.16 -3.42
C PRO A 274 4.62 -5.49 -4.66
N ILE A 275 4.00 -4.47 -5.26
CA ILE A 275 3.42 -4.56 -6.60
C ILE A 275 4.59 -4.53 -7.59
N VAL A 276 4.84 -5.66 -8.27
CA VAL A 276 5.99 -5.79 -9.17
C VAL A 276 5.55 -5.68 -10.61
N LEU A 277 6.11 -4.70 -11.34
CA LEU A 277 6.01 -4.59 -12.78
C LEU A 277 7.39 -4.87 -13.39
N ASN A 278 7.50 -5.96 -14.15
CA ASN A 278 8.70 -6.24 -14.94
C ASN A 278 8.65 -5.38 -16.21
N MET A 279 9.46 -4.35 -16.27
CA MET A 279 9.42 -3.36 -17.34
C MET A 279 9.86 -3.90 -18.71
N THR A 280 10.48 -5.08 -18.76
CA THR A 280 10.74 -5.76 -20.03
C THR A 280 9.48 -6.16 -20.78
N GLU A 281 8.36 -6.35 -20.07
CA GLU A 281 7.05 -6.65 -20.65
C GLU A 281 6.32 -5.41 -21.22
N TYR A 282 6.85 -4.23 -20.92
CA TYR A 282 6.29 -2.92 -21.29
C TYR A 282 7.15 -2.20 -22.33
N ASN A 283 7.77 -2.94 -23.25
CA ASN A 283 8.73 -2.48 -24.24
C ASN A 283 8.12 -1.99 -25.57
N SER A 284 6.81 -1.83 -25.65
CA SER A 284 6.10 -1.32 -26.82
C SER A 284 5.08 -0.25 -26.43
N PRO A 285 4.74 0.69 -27.35
CA PRO A 285 3.76 1.75 -27.05
C PRO A 285 2.39 1.21 -26.62
N ALA A 286 1.95 0.08 -27.19
CA ALA A 286 0.66 -0.54 -26.85
C ALA A 286 0.64 -1.14 -25.43
N SER A 287 1.81 -1.39 -24.83
CA SER A 287 1.89 -1.99 -23.48
C SER A 287 1.41 -1.07 -22.38
N ILE A 288 1.32 0.24 -22.63
CA ILE A 288 0.71 1.20 -21.69
C ILE A 288 -0.73 0.80 -21.33
N ASN A 289 -1.46 0.16 -22.27
CA ASN A 289 -2.83 -0.30 -22.05
C ASN A 289 -2.94 -1.39 -20.96
N ARG A 290 -1.84 -2.07 -20.63
CA ARG A 290 -1.82 -3.01 -19.49
C ARG A 290 -1.83 -2.29 -18.15
N ILE A 291 -1.42 -1.01 -18.12
CA ILE A 291 -1.37 -0.19 -16.91
C ILE A 291 -2.65 0.61 -16.75
N ILE A 292 -3.08 1.30 -17.81
CA ILE A 292 -4.24 2.22 -17.74
C ILE A 292 -5.53 1.63 -18.29
N GLY A 293 -5.48 0.42 -18.86
CA GLY A 293 -6.61 -0.22 -19.54
C GLY A 293 -6.70 0.14 -21.04
N ALA A 294 -7.32 -0.72 -21.84
CA ALA A 294 -7.54 -0.46 -23.25
C ALA A 294 -8.63 0.62 -23.44
N PRO A 295 -8.50 1.51 -24.45
CA PRO A 295 -9.55 2.47 -24.79
C PRO A 295 -10.85 1.77 -25.25
N PRO A 296 -12.01 2.43 -25.10
CA PRO A 296 -13.29 1.90 -25.60
C PRO A 296 -13.23 1.53 -27.07
N GLY A 297 -13.72 0.34 -27.42
CA GLY A 297 -13.75 -0.18 -28.79
C GLY A 297 -12.50 -0.95 -29.23
N TYR A 298 -11.47 -1.05 -28.40
CA TYR A 298 -10.28 -1.87 -28.67
C TYR A 298 -10.40 -3.25 -28.04
N VAL A 299 -9.70 -4.24 -28.65
CA VAL A 299 -9.57 -5.60 -28.09
C VAL A 299 -8.93 -5.51 -26.71
N GLY A 300 -9.56 -6.13 -25.72
CA GLY A 300 -9.13 -6.06 -24.31
C GLY A 300 -9.84 -5.00 -23.46
N TYR A 301 -10.73 -4.18 -24.06
CA TYR A 301 -11.64 -3.34 -23.28
C TYR A 301 -12.70 -4.21 -22.61
N SER A 302 -12.64 -4.32 -21.31
CA SER A 302 -13.66 -4.98 -20.49
C SER A 302 -13.90 -4.12 -19.25
N SER A 303 -15.15 -4.02 -18.82
CA SER A 303 -15.51 -3.31 -17.59
C SER A 303 -14.87 -3.95 -16.34
N ASN A 304 -14.55 -5.25 -16.41
CA ASN A 304 -14.06 -6.04 -15.29
C ASN A 304 -12.57 -6.43 -15.38
N THR A 305 -11.78 -5.78 -16.27
CA THR A 305 -10.33 -6.03 -16.29
C THR A 305 -9.69 -5.37 -15.08
N GLU A 306 -9.09 -6.15 -14.19
CA GLU A 306 -8.26 -5.66 -13.09
C GLU A 306 -6.95 -5.09 -13.63
N LEU A 307 -6.60 -3.89 -13.19
CA LEU A 307 -5.35 -3.21 -13.54
C LEU A 307 -4.35 -3.33 -12.38
N PRO A 308 -3.03 -3.27 -12.66
CA PRO A 308 -1.99 -3.48 -11.64
C PRO A 308 -2.11 -2.56 -10.43
N PHE A 309 -2.65 -1.36 -10.61
CA PHE A 309 -2.75 -0.34 -9.57
C PHE A 309 -4.16 -0.14 -9.02
N ASP A 310 -5.15 -0.95 -9.40
CA ASP A 310 -6.51 -0.87 -8.84
C ASP A 310 -6.51 -1.07 -7.32
N ILE A 311 -5.55 -1.83 -6.80
CA ILE A 311 -5.36 -2.04 -5.36
C ILE A 311 -5.06 -0.74 -4.58
N LEU A 312 -4.50 0.28 -5.23
CA LEU A 312 -4.22 1.57 -4.58
C LEU A 312 -5.50 2.28 -4.13
N SER A 313 -6.63 1.97 -4.78
CA SER A 313 -7.93 2.49 -4.35
C SER A 313 -8.38 1.98 -2.99
N THR A 314 -7.98 0.78 -2.62
CA THR A 314 -8.32 0.13 -1.34
C THR A 314 -7.20 0.14 -0.33
N ASN A 315 -5.95 0.12 -0.80
CA ASN A 315 -4.75 0.18 0.03
C ASN A 315 -3.71 1.11 -0.62
N PRO A 316 -3.73 2.42 -0.33
CA PRO A 316 -2.85 3.40 -0.96
C PRO A 316 -1.39 3.32 -0.50
N TYR A 317 -1.13 2.69 0.66
CA TYR A 317 0.22 2.54 1.21
C TYR A 317 0.88 1.28 0.66
N GLN A 318 1.32 1.32 -0.59
CA GLN A 318 1.99 0.21 -1.27
C GLN A 318 3.42 0.57 -1.65
N ILE A 319 4.26 -0.45 -1.73
CA ILE A 319 5.54 -0.32 -2.42
C ILE A 319 5.38 -0.89 -3.84
N ILE A 320 5.75 -0.11 -4.82
CA ILE A 320 5.69 -0.43 -6.23
C ILE A 320 7.12 -0.61 -6.74
N LEU A 321 7.39 -1.77 -7.32
CA LEU A 321 8.68 -2.09 -7.92
C LEU A 321 8.56 -2.05 -9.45
N LEU A 322 9.27 -1.12 -10.08
CA LEU A 322 9.45 -1.04 -11.52
C LEU A 322 10.80 -1.70 -11.87
N ASP A 323 10.79 -3.00 -12.13
CA ASP A 323 12.03 -3.76 -12.35
C ASP A 323 12.53 -3.62 -13.79
N GLU A 324 13.83 -3.33 -13.96
CA GLU A 324 14.50 -3.03 -15.23
C GLU A 324 13.89 -1.86 -16.01
N PHE A 325 13.69 -0.72 -15.32
CA PHE A 325 12.96 0.44 -15.81
C PHE A 325 13.53 1.05 -17.11
N GLU A 326 14.83 0.85 -17.40
CA GLU A 326 15.46 1.25 -18.67
C GLU A 326 14.87 0.54 -19.89
N LYS A 327 14.23 -0.63 -19.71
CA LYS A 327 13.72 -1.48 -20.80
C LYS A 327 12.34 -1.09 -21.32
N CYS A 328 11.56 -0.30 -20.56
CA CYS A 328 10.21 0.05 -20.99
C CYS A 328 10.22 1.09 -22.11
N ASP A 329 9.11 1.12 -22.84
CA ASP A 329 8.84 2.11 -23.92
C ASP A 329 8.78 3.54 -23.37
N ALA A 330 9.05 4.51 -24.24
CA ALA A 330 9.00 5.93 -23.91
C ALA A 330 7.64 6.39 -23.42
N ALA A 331 6.54 5.84 -23.97
CA ALA A 331 5.20 6.16 -23.53
C ALA A 331 4.93 5.74 -22.07
N VAL A 332 5.47 4.58 -21.66
CA VAL A 332 5.37 4.09 -20.29
C VAL A 332 6.22 4.95 -19.35
N LYS A 333 7.45 5.36 -19.77
CA LYS A 333 8.27 6.31 -19.00
C LYS A 333 7.52 7.63 -18.77
N THR A 334 6.89 8.17 -19.84
CA THR A 334 6.10 9.41 -19.74
C THR A 334 4.92 9.28 -18.78
N LEU A 335 4.23 8.12 -18.75
CA LEU A 335 3.14 7.85 -17.80
C LEU A 335 3.65 7.91 -16.35
N PHE A 336 4.81 7.29 -16.07
CA PHE A 336 5.38 7.34 -14.73
C PHE A 336 5.95 8.73 -14.38
N MET A 337 6.44 9.49 -15.36
CA MET A 337 6.78 10.90 -15.12
C MET A 337 5.58 11.68 -14.60
N GLN A 338 4.39 11.48 -15.19
CA GLN A 338 3.15 12.09 -14.69
C GLN A 338 2.85 11.63 -13.25
N ALA A 339 2.94 10.33 -12.96
CA ALA A 339 2.73 9.82 -11.59
C ALA A 339 3.71 10.45 -10.58
N PHE A 340 4.96 10.69 -10.97
CA PHE A 340 5.97 11.30 -10.10
C PHE A 340 5.74 12.80 -9.88
N ASP A 341 5.25 13.52 -10.90
CA ASP A 341 5.00 14.97 -10.82
C ASP A 341 3.66 15.31 -10.17
N GLU A 342 2.60 14.62 -10.58
CA GLU A 342 1.22 14.93 -10.19
C GLU A 342 0.71 14.04 -9.05
N GLY A 343 1.40 12.93 -8.77
CA GLY A 343 0.98 11.96 -7.76
C GLY A 343 -0.17 11.05 -8.19
N PHE A 344 -0.64 11.13 -9.43
CA PHE A 344 -1.72 10.30 -9.95
C PHE A 344 -1.58 10.00 -11.44
N ILE A 345 -2.28 8.97 -11.89
CA ILE A 345 -2.53 8.71 -13.32
C ILE A 345 -4.03 8.57 -13.56
N THR A 346 -4.46 8.81 -14.80
CA THR A 346 -5.85 8.60 -15.21
C THR A 346 -5.95 7.36 -16.10
N THR A 347 -6.81 6.42 -15.74
CA THR A 347 -7.05 5.20 -16.54
C THR A 347 -7.85 5.53 -17.80
N SER A 348 -7.92 4.61 -18.76
CA SER A 348 -8.74 4.73 -19.98
C SER A 348 -10.25 4.86 -19.69
N LYS A 349 -10.68 4.47 -18.49
CA LYS A 349 -12.06 4.62 -17.99
C LYS A 349 -12.31 5.98 -17.33
N GLY A 350 -11.30 6.86 -17.24
CA GLY A 350 -11.38 8.14 -16.53
C GLY A 350 -11.29 8.04 -15.00
N THR A 351 -10.90 6.87 -14.47
CA THR A 351 -10.67 6.70 -13.05
C THR A 351 -9.29 7.22 -12.69
N ILE A 352 -9.20 8.01 -11.62
CA ILE A 352 -7.94 8.51 -11.07
C ILE A 352 -7.35 7.44 -10.14
N VAL A 353 -6.10 7.08 -10.38
CA VAL A 353 -5.29 6.22 -9.50
C VAL A 353 -4.29 7.10 -8.78
N ASP A 354 -4.41 7.18 -7.46
CA ASP A 354 -3.60 8.04 -6.59
C ASP A 354 -2.35 7.28 -6.09
N PHE A 355 -1.15 7.82 -6.37
CA PHE A 355 0.15 7.31 -5.95
C PHE A 355 0.76 8.11 -4.80
N SER A 356 0.12 9.20 -4.36
CA SER A 356 0.70 10.15 -3.39
C SER A 356 1.17 9.53 -2.07
N ARG A 357 0.67 8.33 -1.75
CA ARG A 357 1.01 7.58 -0.53
C ARG A 357 1.80 6.31 -0.80
N ALA A 358 2.12 6.04 -2.05
CA ALA A 358 2.93 4.91 -2.45
C ALA A 358 4.42 5.27 -2.41
N ILE A 359 5.26 4.26 -2.22
CA ILE A 359 6.71 4.35 -2.44
C ILE A 359 7.01 3.64 -3.75
N ILE A 360 7.59 4.36 -4.71
CA ILE A 360 7.93 3.79 -6.02
C ILE A 360 9.44 3.56 -6.09
N ILE A 361 9.84 2.32 -6.32
CA ILE A 361 11.22 1.91 -6.45
C ILE A 361 11.43 1.41 -7.86
N ALA A 362 12.23 2.12 -8.65
CA ALA A 362 12.66 1.66 -9.95
C ALA A 362 14.06 1.03 -9.85
N THR A 363 14.29 -0.08 -10.53
CA THR A 363 15.63 -0.68 -10.64
C THR A 363 16.17 -0.52 -12.05
N THR A 364 17.49 -0.38 -12.16
CA THR A 364 18.17 -0.36 -13.44
C THR A 364 19.50 -1.07 -13.36
N ASN A 365 19.88 -1.73 -14.46
CA ASN A 365 21.21 -2.29 -14.68
C ASN A 365 22.06 -1.38 -15.58
N ALA A 366 21.53 -0.23 -16.00
CA ALA A 366 22.24 0.75 -16.83
C ALA A 366 23.44 1.34 -16.07
N GLY A 367 24.52 1.67 -16.79
CA GLY A 367 25.74 2.27 -16.22
C GLY A 367 26.77 1.26 -15.70
N ASN A 368 26.55 -0.04 -15.81
CA ASN A 368 27.37 -1.08 -15.17
C ASN A 368 28.77 -1.31 -15.79
N GLN A 369 28.99 -0.93 -17.04
CA GLN A 369 30.26 -1.19 -17.74
C GLN A 369 31.27 -0.03 -17.64
N ASP A 370 30.79 1.20 -17.37
CA ASP A 370 31.63 2.42 -17.37
C ASP A 370 31.98 2.94 -15.96
N PHE A 371 31.35 2.42 -14.92
CA PHE A 371 31.57 2.85 -13.52
C PHE A 371 33.03 2.78 -13.04
N LYS A 372 33.89 1.95 -13.67
CA LYS A 372 35.31 1.80 -13.29
C LYS A 372 36.22 2.87 -13.85
N LYS A 373 35.81 3.64 -14.88
CA LYS A 373 36.66 4.66 -15.50
C LYS A 373 36.54 6.04 -14.85
N SER A 374 35.49 6.29 -14.11
CA SER A 374 35.18 7.61 -13.53
C SER A 374 35.62 7.78 -12.06
N LEU A 375 36.11 6.73 -11.41
CA LEU A 375 36.70 6.79 -10.06
C LEU A 375 38.18 7.26 -10.11
N GLY A 376 38.48 8.32 -10.88
CA GLY A 376 39.69 9.12 -10.74
C GLY A 376 39.50 10.07 -9.55
N PHE A 377 40.34 9.89 -8.53
CA PHE A 377 40.63 10.78 -7.41
C PHE A 377 40.11 12.22 -7.59
N ASN A 378 38.95 12.54 -7.08
CA ASN A 378 38.42 13.85 -6.65
C ASN A 378 36.89 13.85 -6.65
N ALA A 379 36.26 12.86 -6.02
CA ALA A 379 34.83 12.91 -5.71
C ALA A 379 34.66 13.42 -4.26
N ILE A 380 34.69 14.72 -4.13
CA ILE A 380 33.93 15.41 -3.08
C ILE A 380 32.54 15.61 -3.68
N ASP A 381 31.55 14.88 -3.13
CA ASP A 381 30.16 14.74 -3.56
C ASP A 381 29.92 13.69 -4.68
N GLY A 382 29.56 12.48 -4.22
CA GLY A 382 29.38 11.27 -5.04
C GLY A 382 28.13 11.22 -5.96
N THR A 383 27.54 12.35 -6.33
CA THR A 383 26.30 12.42 -7.12
C THR A 383 26.52 12.73 -8.60
N ASP A 384 27.56 13.46 -8.99
CA ASP A 384 27.67 14.00 -10.34
C ASP A 384 28.17 13.01 -11.41
N ALA A 385 29.04 12.08 -11.08
CA ALA A 385 29.58 11.13 -12.06
C ALA A 385 28.61 10.00 -12.43
N SER A 386 27.71 9.61 -11.50
CA SER A 386 26.70 8.57 -11.71
C SER A 386 25.53 9.07 -12.57
N VAL A 387 25.13 10.32 -12.44
CA VAL A 387 24.04 10.93 -13.22
C VAL A 387 24.44 11.09 -14.69
N ALA A 388 25.70 11.43 -14.98
CA ALA A 388 26.19 11.57 -16.36
C ALA A 388 26.16 10.24 -17.15
N ASP A 389 26.38 9.10 -16.48
CA ASP A 389 26.31 7.79 -17.15
C ASP A 389 24.86 7.30 -17.30
N LEU A 390 23.97 7.65 -16.37
CA LEU A 390 22.55 7.34 -16.44
C LEU A 390 21.84 8.14 -17.54
N SER A 391 22.32 9.35 -17.88
CA SER A 391 21.75 10.19 -18.94
C SER A 391 21.81 9.57 -20.34
N LYS A 392 22.62 8.52 -20.53
CA LYS A 392 22.64 7.71 -21.76
C LYS A 392 21.40 6.81 -21.91
N PHE A 393 20.73 6.48 -20.82
CA PHE A 393 19.60 5.53 -20.74
C PHE A 393 18.28 6.19 -20.33
N PHE A 394 18.37 7.31 -19.62
CA PHE A 394 17.24 8.05 -19.12
C PHE A 394 17.39 9.54 -19.43
N ASP A 395 16.29 10.18 -19.80
CA ASP A 395 16.28 11.64 -19.92
C ASP A 395 16.61 12.28 -18.56
N VAL A 396 17.40 13.35 -18.59
CA VAL A 396 17.74 14.13 -17.38
C VAL A 396 16.47 14.59 -16.64
N ALA A 397 15.43 14.93 -17.41
CA ALA A 397 14.14 15.30 -16.87
C ALA A 397 13.49 14.19 -16.03
N LEU A 398 13.64 12.92 -16.40
CA LEU A 398 13.15 11.77 -15.64
C LEU A 398 14.02 11.52 -14.41
N LEU A 399 15.36 11.62 -14.54
CA LEU A 399 16.28 11.43 -13.41
C LEU A 399 16.03 12.44 -12.28
N ASN A 400 15.72 13.68 -12.62
CA ASN A 400 15.40 14.74 -11.65
C ASN A 400 14.07 14.54 -10.90
N ARG A 401 13.27 13.54 -11.27
CA ARG A 401 12.02 13.19 -10.60
C ARG A 401 12.16 12.07 -9.58
N PHE A 402 13.33 11.46 -9.51
CA PHE A 402 13.64 10.55 -8.41
C PHE A 402 14.15 11.35 -7.21
N ASN A 403 13.50 11.17 -6.05
CA ASN A 403 13.94 11.80 -4.80
C ASN A 403 15.30 11.26 -4.37
N HIS A 404 15.54 9.95 -4.62
CA HIS A 404 16.76 9.27 -4.22
C HIS A 404 17.30 8.37 -5.32
N ILE A 405 18.60 8.49 -5.62
CA ILE A 405 19.32 7.58 -6.52
C ILE A 405 20.34 6.83 -5.67
N LEU A 406 20.15 5.51 -5.52
CA LEU A 406 21.00 4.66 -4.68
C LEU A 406 21.81 3.69 -5.52
N THR A 407 23.13 3.69 -5.30
CA THR A 407 24.05 2.83 -6.06
C THR A 407 24.33 1.54 -5.29
N PHE A 408 24.05 0.42 -5.93
CA PHE A 408 24.37 -0.93 -5.46
C PHE A 408 25.68 -1.40 -6.10
N ASN A 409 26.64 -1.76 -5.27
CA ASN A 409 27.96 -2.16 -5.70
C ASN A 409 28.01 -3.59 -6.25
N PRO A 410 28.91 -3.91 -7.17
CA PRO A 410 29.20 -5.29 -7.54
C PRO A 410 29.63 -6.10 -6.30
N ILE A 411 29.14 -7.33 -6.21
CA ILE A 411 29.51 -8.24 -5.11
C ILE A 411 30.95 -8.70 -5.27
N SER A 412 31.77 -8.55 -4.21
CA SER A 412 33.12 -9.10 -4.17
C SER A 412 33.11 -10.62 -3.97
N LYS A 413 34.22 -11.27 -4.20
CA LYS A 413 34.35 -12.71 -3.98
C LYS A 413 34.21 -13.08 -2.52
N GLU A 414 34.72 -12.24 -1.63
CA GLU A 414 34.61 -12.36 -0.18
C GLU A 414 33.14 -12.24 0.27
N THR A 415 32.45 -11.21 -0.21
CA THR A 415 31.02 -11.02 0.05
C THR A 415 30.18 -12.17 -0.51
N TYR A 416 30.54 -12.71 -1.67
CA TYR A 416 29.86 -13.86 -2.26
C TYR A 416 30.03 -15.11 -1.41
N ARG A 417 31.21 -15.33 -0.83
CA ARG A 417 31.51 -16.41 0.11
C ARG A 417 30.60 -16.32 1.34
N GLU A 418 30.45 -15.13 1.91
CA GLU A 418 29.55 -14.87 3.06
C GLU A 418 28.09 -15.18 2.70
N ILE A 419 27.63 -14.74 1.53
CA ILE A 419 26.26 -14.97 1.06
C ILE A 419 25.97 -16.47 0.91
N ILE A 420 26.91 -17.27 0.38
CA ILE A 420 26.77 -18.72 0.30
C ILE A 420 26.59 -19.32 1.69
N GLN A 421 27.49 -18.97 2.63
CA GLN A 421 27.49 -19.52 3.99
C GLN A 421 26.21 -19.15 4.73
N GLU A 422 25.74 -17.91 4.64
CA GLU A 422 24.49 -17.49 5.29
C GLU A 422 23.24 -18.13 4.65
N THR A 423 23.25 -18.25 3.31
CA THR A 423 22.15 -18.92 2.61
C THR A 423 22.07 -20.39 3.04
N TYR A 424 23.20 -21.05 3.17
CA TYR A 424 23.28 -22.41 3.64
C TYR A 424 22.76 -22.56 5.08
N LYS A 425 23.25 -21.74 6.02
CA LYS A 425 22.79 -21.76 7.42
C LYS A 425 21.28 -21.60 7.54
N ARG A 426 20.72 -20.67 6.78
CA ARG A 426 19.27 -20.43 6.75
C ARG A 426 18.52 -21.66 6.23
N ASP A 427 18.96 -22.25 5.13
CA ASP A 427 18.30 -23.39 4.52
C ASP A 427 18.39 -24.63 5.41
N VAL A 428 19.56 -24.87 6.05
CA VAL A 428 19.76 -25.91 7.04
C VAL A 428 18.86 -25.74 8.26
N THR A 429 18.79 -24.51 8.81
CA THR A 429 17.90 -24.21 9.96
C THR A 429 16.44 -24.55 9.61
N ARG A 430 16.00 -24.19 8.41
CA ARG A 430 14.65 -24.49 7.94
C ARG A 430 14.43 -26.01 7.80
N ILE A 431 15.37 -26.72 7.20
CA ILE A 431 15.30 -28.19 7.04
C ILE A 431 15.23 -28.87 8.42
N LEU A 432 16.08 -28.47 9.37
CA LEU A 432 16.07 -29.06 10.70
C LEU A 432 14.80 -28.73 11.51
N THR A 433 14.16 -27.60 11.23
CA THR A 433 12.86 -27.25 11.80
C THR A 433 11.76 -28.18 11.30
N ASP A 434 11.72 -28.40 9.96
CA ASP A 434 10.71 -29.23 9.33
C ASP A 434 11.00 -30.73 9.49
N TYR A 435 12.30 -31.11 9.52
CA TYR A 435 12.81 -32.48 9.60
C TYR A 435 13.88 -32.63 10.67
N PRO A 436 13.53 -32.64 11.98
CA PRO A 436 14.49 -32.59 13.10
C PRO A 436 15.45 -33.81 13.19
N ARG A 437 15.15 -34.89 12.45
CA ARG A 437 15.98 -36.11 12.44
C ARG A 437 17.00 -36.18 11.30
N THR A 438 17.06 -35.14 10.47
CA THR A 438 18.00 -35.08 9.36
C THR A 438 19.40 -34.78 9.88
N THR A 439 20.40 -35.57 9.44
CA THR A 439 21.80 -35.28 9.74
C THR A 439 22.37 -34.43 8.60
N ILE A 440 22.71 -33.19 8.89
CA ILE A 440 23.28 -32.23 7.96
C ILE A 440 24.33 -31.38 8.70
N LEU A 441 25.40 -31.01 8.02
CA LEU A 441 26.42 -30.14 8.62
C LEU A 441 25.83 -28.78 8.98
N PRO A 442 26.19 -28.18 10.13
CA PRO A 442 25.68 -26.86 10.51
C PRO A 442 26.21 -25.72 9.63
N GLU A 443 27.40 -25.90 9.05
CA GLU A 443 28.10 -24.96 8.17
C GLU A 443 28.77 -25.71 7.03
N ILE A 444 29.02 -25.02 5.90
CA ILE A 444 29.87 -25.57 4.82
C ILE A 444 31.34 -25.46 5.29
N PRO A 445 32.11 -26.56 5.25
CA PRO A 445 33.55 -26.53 5.54
C PRO A 445 34.27 -25.54 4.59
N ASP A 446 35.35 -24.92 5.08
CA ASP A 446 36.08 -23.88 4.33
C ASP A 446 36.58 -24.36 2.98
N ASP A 447 37.10 -25.58 2.88
CA ASP A 447 37.61 -26.18 1.63
C ASP A 447 36.47 -26.34 0.59
N ASP A 448 35.31 -26.89 1.02
CA ASP A 448 34.14 -27.06 0.16
C ASP A 448 33.55 -25.69 -0.27
N LEU A 449 33.54 -24.74 0.67
CA LEU A 449 33.06 -23.39 0.44
C LEU A 449 33.93 -22.67 -0.60
N ASP A 450 35.24 -22.80 -0.51
CA ASP A 450 36.16 -22.22 -1.47
C ASP A 450 36.04 -22.86 -2.87
N GLU A 451 35.83 -24.19 -2.95
CA GLU A 451 35.53 -24.88 -4.22
C GLU A 451 34.22 -24.37 -4.84
N ILE A 452 33.17 -24.20 -4.03
CA ILE A 452 31.88 -23.68 -4.50
C ILE A 452 32.07 -22.25 -5.02
N VAL A 453 32.77 -21.40 -4.29
CA VAL A 453 33.03 -20.01 -4.69
C VAL A 453 33.82 -19.96 -6.00
N GLU A 454 34.92 -20.72 -6.13
CA GLU A 454 35.73 -20.75 -7.35
C GLU A 454 34.94 -21.23 -8.57
N SER A 455 34.07 -22.21 -8.39
CA SER A 455 33.30 -22.79 -9.49
C SER A 455 32.07 -21.99 -9.89
N THR A 456 31.55 -21.11 -9.01
CA THR A 456 30.24 -20.46 -9.24
C THR A 456 30.29 -18.93 -9.21
N TYR A 457 31.36 -18.31 -8.69
CA TYR A 457 31.47 -16.87 -8.65
C TYR A 457 31.70 -16.29 -10.03
N GLU A 458 30.75 -15.49 -10.48
CA GLU A 458 30.86 -14.69 -11.70
C GLU A 458 30.50 -13.24 -11.37
N LYS A 459 31.46 -12.33 -11.56
CA LYS A 459 31.32 -10.92 -11.21
C LYS A 459 30.07 -10.24 -11.79
N ASN A 460 29.64 -10.66 -12.97
CA ASN A 460 28.52 -10.05 -13.69
C ASN A 460 27.15 -10.60 -13.28
N PHE A 461 27.10 -11.74 -12.57
CA PHE A 461 25.85 -12.39 -12.15
C PHE A 461 25.50 -12.15 -10.67
N GLY A 462 26.38 -11.48 -9.93
CA GLY A 462 26.19 -11.17 -8.52
C GLY A 462 25.91 -12.43 -7.67
N ALA A 463 24.94 -12.38 -6.78
CA ALA A 463 24.58 -13.49 -5.89
C ALA A 463 23.62 -14.52 -6.51
N ARG A 464 23.14 -14.34 -7.73
CA ARG A 464 22.17 -15.27 -8.34
C ARG A 464 22.63 -16.74 -8.36
N PRO A 465 23.92 -17.07 -8.67
CA PRO A 465 24.39 -18.45 -8.66
C PRO A 465 24.45 -19.08 -7.27
N ALA A 466 24.61 -18.27 -6.20
CA ALA A 466 24.79 -18.77 -4.83
C ALA A 466 23.63 -19.69 -4.36
N ALA A 467 22.39 -19.27 -4.56
CA ALA A 467 21.24 -20.07 -4.15
C ALA A 467 21.18 -21.45 -4.83
N LYS A 468 21.55 -21.50 -6.12
CA LYS A 468 21.62 -22.78 -6.88
C LYS A 468 22.76 -23.67 -6.38
N ALA A 469 23.90 -23.06 -6.06
CA ALA A 469 25.07 -23.78 -5.53
C ALA A 469 24.77 -24.37 -4.16
N VAL A 470 24.21 -23.58 -3.25
CA VAL A 470 23.78 -24.03 -1.91
C VAL A 470 22.77 -25.15 -2.01
N LYS A 471 21.74 -25.00 -2.84
CA LYS A 471 20.73 -26.05 -3.04
C LYS A 471 21.37 -27.37 -3.49
N LYS A 472 22.32 -27.33 -4.45
CA LYS A 472 23.03 -28.52 -4.93
C LYS A 472 23.85 -29.14 -3.79
N TYR A 473 24.56 -28.35 -3.02
CA TYR A 473 25.38 -28.83 -1.91
C TYR A 473 24.53 -29.47 -0.80
N VAL A 474 23.43 -28.84 -0.41
CA VAL A 474 22.47 -29.39 0.58
C VAL A 474 21.90 -30.72 0.10
N LEU A 475 21.46 -30.82 -1.15
CA LEU A 475 20.92 -32.07 -1.69
C LEU A 475 21.95 -33.22 -1.68
N ASN A 476 23.23 -32.92 -1.94
CA ASN A 476 24.28 -33.93 -1.89
C ASN A 476 24.58 -34.43 -0.46
N GLN A 477 24.19 -33.69 0.58
CA GLN A 477 24.33 -34.16 1.97
C GLN A 477 23.13 -34.98 2.48
N VAL A 478 21.97 -34.77 1.91
CA VAL A 478 20.70 -35.37 2.38
C VAL A 478 20.29 -36.59 1.55
N LEU A 479 20.70 -36.66 0.28
CA LEU A 479 20.47 -37.78 -0.62
C LEU A 479 21.61 -38.80 -0.60
#